data_eac0f85f0abd173cca67d2275e181b0c
#
_entry.id   eac0f85f0abd173cca67d2275e181b0c
#
_cell.length_a   1.000
_cell.length_b   1.000
_cell.length_c   1.000
_cell.angle_alpha   90.00
_cell.angle_beta   90.00
_cell.angle_gamma   90.00
#
_symmetry.space_group_name_H-M   'P 1'
#
loop_
_entity.id
_entity.type
_entity.pdbx_description
1 polymer ?
#
loop_
_entity_poly.entity_id
_entity_poly.type
_entity_poly.pdbx_seq_one_letter_code
_entity_poly.pdbx_strand_id
1 'polypeptide(L)'
;MIRFLVVFFFILISSSFAEIKKINIIGNSRVNSNTIDLLVDKKTNNIDSIYINNLTKKIYDTDFFSDVKISYNQDVLTITVVENPIVNFFYINGIKDTDLDQVNKIITLKENSIFSSSKLKKDIEATKDFFNSEGYYQASIVPEVIKIDANQVNLIINIDKKNISKIRNIYFIGNKFFNNSQLLEVISSSEDGWWKLFSSSALSEQRVEYDKQLLKDFYKSKGFYDAQIESAFAGVDRNNYFSITF
;
A
#
# COMPACT_ATOMS: atom_id res chain seq x y z
N MET A 1 7.85 79.44 -27.19
CA MET A 1 8.53 78.11 -27.20
C MET A 1 8.50 77.54 -25.79
N ILE A 2 7.57 76.67 -25.51
CA ILE A 2 7.44 76.05 -24.16
C ILE A 2 8.12 74.66 -24.27
N ARG A 3 9.21 74.48 -23.48
CA ARG A 3 9.89 73.17 -23.37
C ARG A 3 9.14 72.31 -22.36
N PHE A 4 8.50 71.23 -22.86
CA PHE A 4 7.94 70.18 -22.01
C PHE A 4 9.09 69.32 -21.48
N LEU A 5 9.29 69.37 -20.18
CA LEU A 5 10.20 68.45 -19.43
C LEU A 5 9.42 67.17 -19.08
N VAL A 6 9.65 66.09 -19.82
CA VAL A 6 9.09 64.79 -19.51
C VAL A 6 9.97 64.14 -18.44
N VAL A 7 9.49 64.12 -17.21
CA VAL A 7 10.13 63.37 -16.11
C VAL A 7 9.68 61.90 -16.20
N PHE A 8 10.57 61.04 -16.64
CA PHE A 8 10.35 59.60 -16.71
C PHE A 8 10.56 59.03 -15.30
N PHE A 9 9.46 58.75 -14.58
CA PHE A 9 9.50 58.14 -13.26
C PHE A 9 9.71 56.61 -13.43
N PHE A 10 10.97 56.16 -13.27
CA PHE A 10 11.30 54.75 -13.25
C PHE A 10 10.82 54.17 -11.93
N ILE A 11 9.66 53.49 -11.92
CA ILE A 11 9.23 52.68 -10.80
C ILE A 11 10.11 51.42 -10.82
N LEU A 12 11.14 51.42 -9.97
CA LEU A 12 11.87 50.18 -9.63
C LEU A 12 10.92 49.26 -8.85
N ILE A 13 10.28 48.35 -9.55
CA ILE A 13 9.59 47.24 -8.95
C ILE A 13 10.71 46.32 -8.38
N SER A 14 11.09 46.55 -7.14
CA SER A 14 11.90 45.59 -6.39
C SER A 14 11.07 44.32 -6.21
N SER A 15 11.35 43.31 -7.02
CA SER A 15 10.86 41.93 -6.74
C SER A 15 11.44 41.51 -5.39
N SER A 16 10.66 41.60 -4.35
CA SER A 16 11.01 41.01 -3.06
C SER A 16 11.00 39.51 -3.23
N PHE A 17 12.18 38.91 -3.43
CA PHE A 17 12.32 37.49 -3.40
C PHE A 17 12.12 37.05 -1.94
N ALA A 18 11.21 36.11 -1.72
CA ALA A 18 11.01 35.50 -0.41
C ALA A 18 12.22 34.60 -0.12
N GLU A 19 13.04 34.99 0.86
CA GLU A 19 14.21 34.24 1.29
C GLU A 19 13.96 33.70 2.70
N ILE A 20 14.27 32.42 2.94
CA ILE A 20 14.20 31.84 4.28
C ILE A 20 15.46 32.28 5.06
N LYS A 21 15.32 33.29 5.91
CA LYS A 21 16.42 33.78 6.76
C LYS A 21 16.58 32.95 8.02
N LYS A 22 15.49 32.34 8.52
CA LYS A 22 15.49 31.56 9.74
C LYS A 22 14.51 30.41 9.63
N ILE A 23 14.92 29.24 10.12
CA ILE A 23 14.07 28.08 10.30
C ILE A 23 13.89 27.84 11.78
N ASN A 24 12.64 27.74 12.21
CA ASN A 24 12.27 27.42 13.59
C ASN A 24 11.55 26.08 13.60
N ILE A 25 12.10 25.07 14.29
CA ILE A 25 11.56 23.72 14.37
C ILE A 25 11.10 23.49 15.82
N ILE A 26 9.84 23.08 15.96
CA ILE A 26 9.17 22.93 17.27
C ILE A 26 8.52 21.55 17.34
N GLY A 27 8.63 20.87 18.49
CA GLY A 27 7.94 19.63 18.77
C GLY A 27 8.76 18.37 18.49
N ASN A 28 9.96 18.51 17.91
CA ASN A 28 10.91 17.42 17.81
C ASN A 28 11.66 17.25 19.15
N SER A 29 11.62 16.06 19.70
CA SER A 29 12.34 15.73 20.94
C SER A 29 13.39 14.63 20.75
N ARG A 30 13.11 13.65 19.93
CA ARG A 30 14.00 12.52 19.57
C ARG A 30 14.64 12.71 18.20
N VAL A 31 13.89 13.25 17.25
CA VAL A 31 14.38 13.51 15.89
C VAL A 31 15.21 14.79 15.90
N ASN A 32 16.45 14.69 15.41
CA ASN A 32 17.33 15.85 15.33
C ASN A 32 16.75 16.90 14.36
N SER A 33 16.77 18.18 14.78
CA SER A 33 16.32 19.29 13.94
C SER A 33 17.02 19.33 12.57
N ASN A 34 18.28 18.93 12.50
CA ASN A 34 19.02 18.86 11.23
C ASN A 34 18.36 17.91 10.22
N THR A 35 17.69 16.85 10.67
CA THR A 35 16.96 15.92 9.78
C THR A 35 15.84 16.64 9.04
N ILE A 36 15.14 17.55 9.71
CA ILE A 36 14.07 18.35 9.09
C ILE A 36 14.68 19.48 8.26
N ASP A 37 15.73 20.13 8.74
CA ASP A 37 16.42 21.23 8.08
C ASP A 37 16.96 20.82 6.70
N LEU A 38 17.47 19.60 6.57
CA LEU A 38 17.97 19.04 5.29
C LEU A 38 16.88 18.85 4.22
N LEU A 39 15.61 18.77 4.62
CA LEU A 39 14.48 18.64 3.70
C LEU A 39 14.04 20.00 3.14
N VAL A 40 14.43 21.10 3.79
CA VAL A 40 14.07 22.46 3.39
C VAL A 40 14.95 22.93 2.24
N ASP A 41 14.35 23.25 1.11
CA ASP A 41 15.06 23.92 0.02
C ASP A 41 15.20 25.42 0.35
N LYS A 42 16.37 25.79 0.87
CA LYS A 42 16.69 27.18 1.27
C LYS A 42 16.94 28.11 0.09
N LYS A 43 17.10 27.55 -1.13
CA LYS A 43 17.39 28.34 -2.36
C LYS A 43 16.14 28.67 -3.16
N THR A 44 14.96 28.38 -2.62
CA THR A 44 13.70 28.71 -3.31
C THR A 44 13.48 30.20 -3.37
N ASN A 45 13.07 30.70 -4.52
CA ASN A 45 12.72 32.11 -4.72
C ASN A 45 11.24 32.40 -4.44
N ASN A 46 10.45 31.38 -4.15
CA ASN A 46 9.02 31.51 -3.87
C ASN A 46 8.57 30.52 -2.80
N ILE A 47 8.02 31.05 -1.71
CA ILE A 47 7.49 30.24 -0.60
C ILE A 47 5.96 30.35 -0.65
N ASP A 48 5.39 29.74 -1.65
CA ASP A 48 3.95 29.66 -1.86
C ASP A 48 3.34 28.40 -1.23
N SER A 49 2.03 28.24 -1.42
CA SER A 49 1.29 27.05 -0.95
C SER A 49 1.80 25.74 -1.57
N ILE A 50 2.33 25.79 -2.81
CA ILE A 50 2.88 24.60 -3.49
C ILE A 50 4.17 24.17 -2.81
N TYR A 51 5.05 25.10 -2.50
CA TYR A 51 6.28 24.84 -1.77
C TYR A 51 5.98 24.25 -0.38
N ILE A 52 5.08 24.90 0.38
CA ILE A 52 4.69 24.44 1.72
C ILE A 52 4.08 23.03 1.68
N ASN A 53 3.19 22.75 0.72
CA ASN A 53 2.58 21.43 0.58
C ASN A 53 3.63 20.36 0.21
N ASN A 54 4.56 20.66 -0.68
CA ASN A 54 5.63 19.75 -1.06
C ASN A 54 6.58 19.47 0.11
N LEU A 55 6.95 20.50 0.88
CA LEU A 55 7.77 20.33 2.07
C LEU A 55 7.04 19.52 3.15
N THR A 56 5.76 19.82 3.38
CA THR A 56 4.91 19.05 4.31
C THR A 56 4.90 17.57 3.92
N LYS A 57 4.68 17.27 2.62
CA LYS A 57 4.72 15.91 2.13
C LYS A 57 6.08 15.24 2.35
N LYS A 58 7.19 15.91 2.01
CA LYS A 58 8.55 15.39 2.25
C LYS A 58 8.79 15.03 3.72
N ILE A 59 8.28 15.85 4.65
CA ILE A 59 8.44 15.61 6.09
C ILE A 59 7.56 14.41 6.51
N TYR A 60 6.31 14.29 6.03
CA TYR A 60 5.47 13.12 6.27
C TYR A 60 6.05 11.82 5.69
N ASP A 61 6.66 11.89 4.51
CA ASP A 61 7.26 10.74 3.83
C ASP A 61 8.47 10.15 4.59
N THR A 62 8.98 10.85 5.61
CA THR A 62 10.01 10.29 6.53
C THR A 62 9.45 9.28 7.52
N ASP A 63 8.13 9.21 7.71
CA ASP A 63 7.43 8.44 8.74
C ASP A 63 7.80 8.79 10.20
N PHE A 64 8.60 9.85 10.43
CA PHE A 64 8.97 10.26 11.79
C PHE A 64 7.86 11.02 12.52
N PHE A 65 6.91 11.60 11.79
CA PHE A 65 5.95 12.54 12.33
C PHE A 65 4.51 12.14 12.04
N SER A 66 3.65 12.29 13.05
CA SER A 66 2.20 12.06 12.96
C SER A 66 1.43 13.33 12.59
N ASP A 67 2.00 14.51 12.87
CA ASP A 67 1.44 15.80 12.44
C ASP A 67 2.56 16.76 12.08
N VAL A 68 2.31 17.58 11.04
CA VAL A 68 3.25 18.57 10.51
C VAL A 68 2.46 19.81 10.14
N LYS A 69 2.82 20.94 10.74
CA LYS A 69 2.29 22.27 10.42
C LYS A 69 3.41 23.20 10.04
N ILE A 70 3.31 23.84 8.87
CA ILE A 70 4.31 24.78 8.38
C ILE A 70 3.66 26.12 8.18
N SER A 71 4.32 27.16 8.68
CA SER A 71 3.97 28.56 8.44
C SER A 71 5.18 29.37 8.06
N TYR A 72 5.00 30.35 7.19
CA TYR A 72 6.03 31.29 6.78
C TYR A 72 5.56 32.71 7.04
N ASN A 73 6.33 33.45 7.81
CA ASN A 73 6.05 34.85 8.12
C ASN A 73 7.35 35.61 8.38
N GLN A 74 7.49 36.80 7.82
CA GLN A 74 8.63 37.71 8.02
C GLN A 74 10.00 37.00 7.88
N ASP A 75 10.17 36.27 6.78
CA ASP A 75 11.38 35.50 6.44
C ASP A 75 11.72 34.37 7.41
N VAL A 76 10.80 34.01 8.31
CA VAL A 76 10.92 32.90 9.26
C VAL A 76 10.00 31.74 8.83
N LEU A 77 10.59 30.60 8.51
CA LEU A 77 9.86 29.35 8.29
C LEU A 77 9.73 28.61 9.62
N THR A 78 8.50 28.50 10.12
CA THR A 78 8.23 27.74 11.35
C THR A 78 7.61 26.38 10.99
N ILE A 79 8.25 25.30 11.43
CA ILE A 79 7.85 23.92 11.23
C ILE A 79 7.52 23.33 12.59
N THR A 80 6.23 23.07 12.84
CA THR A 80 5.77 22.42 14.06
C THR A 80 5.44 20.98 13.76
N VAL A 81 6.02 20.06 14.50
CA VAL A 81 5.87 18.61 14.29
C VAL A 81 5.39 17.90 15.55
N VAL A 82 4.72 16.77 15.35
CA VAL A 82 4.42 15.80 16.42
C VAL A 82 5.08 14.50 16.04
N GLU A 83 5.99 14.01 16.88
CA GLU A 83 6.70 12.77 16.59
C GLU A 83 5.80 11.54 16.69
N ASN A 84 5.96 10.61 15.78
CA ASN A 84 5.37 9.29 15.84
C ASN A 84 5.90 8.51 17.07
N PRO A 85 5.09 7.70 17.74
CA PRO A 85 5.54 6.89 18.88
C PRO A 85 6.55 5.81 18.46
N ILE A 86 7.26 5.26 19.44
CA ILE A 86 8.11 4.07 19.24
C ILE A 86 7.31 2.82 19.64
N VAL A 87 7.50 1.74 18.89
CA VAL A 87 6.98 0.42 19.28
C VAL A 87 7.80 -0.10 20.45
N ASN A 88 7.18 -0.15 21.63
CA ASN A 88 7.81 -0.67 22.84
C ASN A 88 7.76 -2.20 22.91
N PHE A 89 6.64 -2.78 22.49
CA PHE A 89 6.42 -4.22 22.46
C PHE A 89 5.74 -4.60 21.15
N PHE A 90 6.19 -5.70 20.53
CA PHE A 90 5.64 -6.23 19.30
C PHE A 90 5.36 -7.72 19.44
N TYR A 91 4.14 -8.15 19.10
CA TYR A 91 3.75 -9.56 19.16
C TYR A 91 2.78 -9.93 18.02
N ILE A 92 2.99 -11.10 17.43
CA ILE A 92 2.07 -11.70 16.46
C ILE A 92 1.42 -12.91 17.13
N ASN A 93 0.10 -12.96 17.09
CA ASN A 93 -0.72 -13.99 17.70
C ASN A 93 -1.57 -14.74 16.67
N GLY A 94 -1.88 -16.00 16.92
CA GLY A 94 -2.89 -16.76 16.18
C GLY A 94 -2.39 -17.59 15.02
N ILE A 95 -1.10 -17.58 14.69
CA ILE A 95 -0.48 -18.40 13.64
C ILE A 95 0.61 -19.33 14.20
N LYS A 96 0.95 -20.38 13.43
CA LYS A 96 1.99 -21.34 13.77
C LYS A 96 3.38 -20.84 13.38
N ASP A 97 4.42 -21.44 13.97
CA ASP A 97 5.82 -21.05 13.77
C ASP A 97 6.23 -20.95 12.29
N THR A 98 5.78 -21.87 11.44
CA THR A 98 6.09 -21.87 10.01
C THR A 98 5.59 -20.61 9.28
N ASP A 99 4.38 -20.15 9.62
CA ASP A 99 3.80 -18.95 9.06
C ASP A 99 4.37 -17.71 9.74
N LEU A 100 4.68 -17.81 11.04
CA LEU A 100 5.24 -16.72 11.84
C LEU A 100 6.57 -16.23 11.27
N ASP A 101 7.45 -17.15 10.86
CA ASP A 101 8.74 -16.78 10.24
C ASP A 101 8.56 -15.98 8.93
N GLN A 102 7.58 -16.34 8.12
CA GLN A 102 7.28 -15.62 6.87
C GLN A 102 6.66 -14.25 7.15
N VAL A 103 5.65 -14.20 8.02
CA VAL A 103 4.99 -12.94 8.42
C VAL A 103 5.99 -12.00 9.10
N ASN A 104 6.91 -12.51 9.89
CA ASN A 104 7.99 -11.72 10.49
C ASN A 104 8.93 -11.09 9.46
N LYS A 105 9.11 -11.66 8.28
CA LYS A 105 9.90 -11.07 7.20
C LYS A 105 9.12 -9.99 6.45
N ILE A 106 7.80 -10.10 6.40
CA ILE A 106 6.91 -9.17 5.69
C ILE A 106 6.69 -7.91 6.52
N ILE A 107 6.39 -8.06 7.81
CA ILE A 107 6.10 -6.92 8.69
C ILE A 107 7.36 -6.12 8.96
N THR A 108 7.33 -4.82 8.67
CA THR A 108 8.44 -3.89 8.87
C THR A 108 8.47 -3.28 10.26
N LEU A 109 7.29 -3.15 10.91
CA LEU A 109 7.17 -2.68 12.28
C LEU A 109 7.67 -3.73 13.27
N LYS A 110 8.64 -3.34 14.11
CA LYS A 110 9.29 -4.19 15.13
C LYS A 110 9.46 -3.41 16.42
N GLU A 111 9.82 -4.09 17.49
CA GLU A 111 10.26 -3.42 18.71
C GLU A 111 11.36 -2.38 18.42
N ASN A 112 11.29 -1.26 19.09
CA ASN A 112 12.17 -0.11 18.93
C ASN A 112 12.09 0.60 17.57
N SER A 113 11.19 0.20 16.65
CA SER A 113 10.92 0.94 15.42
C SER A 113 9.96 2.11 15.66
N ILE A 114 10.04 3.13 14.81
CA ILE A 114 9.08 4.22 14.82
C ILE A 114 7.75 3.71 14.23
N PHE A 115 6.69 3.80 15.03
CA PHE A 115 5.35 3.43 14.62
C PHE A 115 4.78 4.48 13.65
N SER A 116 4.27 4.03 12.53
CA SER A 116 3.51 4.85 11.58
C SER A 116 2.25 4.09 11.17
N SER A 117 1.11 4.76 11.21
CA SER A 117 -0.15 4.16 10.74
C SER A 117 -0.08 3.78 9.26
N SER A 118 0.70 4.52 8.46
CA SER A 118 0.96 4.20 7.06
C SER A 118 1.75 2.90 6.90
N LYS A 119 2.82 2.71 7.71
CA LYS A 119 3.59 1.46 7.73
C LYS A 119 2.73 0.29 8.19
N LEU A 120 1.96 0.47 9.28
CA LEU A 120 1.06 -0.56 9.76
C LEU A 120 0.08 -1.01 8.68
N LYS A 121 -0.52 -0.06 7.97
CA LYS A 121 -1.45 -0.38 6.87
C LYS A 121 -0.76 -1.20 5.78
N LYS A 122 0.43 -0.81 5.35
CA LYS A 122 1.22 -1.54 4.35
C LYS A 122 1.59 -2.95 4.83
N ASP A 123 2.01 -3.09 6.08
CA ASP A 123 2.36 -4.38 6.69
C ASP A 123 1.15 -5.31 6.74
N ILE A 124 -0.04 -4.78 7.10
CA ILE A 124 -1.28 -5.56 7.11
C ILE A 124 -1.70 -5.98 5.70
N GLU A 125 -1.64 -5.06 4.71
CA GLU A 125 -1.94 -5.36 3.31
C GLU A 125 -1.00 -6.44 2.77
N ALA A 126 0.32 -6.28 2.96
CA ALA A 126 1.31 -7.27 2.51
C ALA A 126 1.12 -8.64 3.19
N THR A 127 0.77 -8.66 4.49
CA THR A 127 0.45 -9.90 5.21
C THR A 127 -0.81 -10.56 4.65
N LYS A 128 -1.82 -9.77 4.30
CA LYS A 128 -3.04 -10.28 3.68
C LYS A 128 -2.77 -10.86 2.29
N ASP A 129 -1.97 -10.17 1.49
CA ASP A 129 -1.58 -10.65 0.15
C ASP A 129 -0.78 -11.96 0.24
N PHE A 130 0.10 -12.08 1.24
CA PHE A 130 0.79 -13.34 1.51
C PHE A 130 -0.20 -14.48 1.78
N PHE A 131 -1.16 -14.30 2.70
CA PHE A 131 -2.14 -15.35 2.98
C PHE A 131 -3.06 -15.63 1.80
N ASN A 132 -3.42 -14.62 1.00
CA ASN A 132 -4.17 -14.81 -0.23
C ASN A 132 -3.39 -15.68 -1.23
N SER A 133 -2.08 -15.42 -1.40
CA SER A 133 -1.23 -16.22 -2.30
C SER A 133 -1.12 -17.68 -1.86
N GLU A 134 -1.21 -17.94 -0.56
CA GLU A 134 -1.26 -19.28 0.02
C GLU A 134 -2.68 -19.92 0.01
N GLY A 135 -3.67 -19.19 -0.53
CA GLY A 135 -5.06 -19.67 -0.65
C GLY A 135 -5.97 -19.36 0.54
N TYR A 136 -5.52 -18.57 1.52
CA TYR A 136 -6.30 -18.19 2.69
C TYR A 136 -7.02 -16.85 2.52
N TYR A 137 -7.92 -16.76 1.55
CA TYR A 137 -8.60 -15.50 1.18
C TYR A 137 -9.50 -14.91 2.28
N GLN A 138 -9.87 -15.69 3.29
CA GLN A 138 -10.63 -15.22 4.45
C GLN A 138 -9.77 -14.94 5.68
N ALA A 139 -8.44 -14.94 5.54
CA ALA A 139 -7.56 -14.57 6.63
C ALA A 139 -7.91 -13.19 7.19
N SER A 140 -8.06 -13.12 8.50
CA SER A 140 -8.32 -11.88 9.23
C SER A 140 -7.05 -11.45 9.95
N ILE A 141 -6.59 -10.24 9.68
CA ILE A 141 -5.42 -9.64 10.31
C ILE A 141 -5.89 -8.37 11.03
N VAL A 142 -5.93 -8.42 12.35
CA VAL A 142 -6.45 -7.33 13.20
C VAL A 142 -5.34 -6.79 14.07
N PRO A 143 -4.80 -5.59 13.78
CA PRO A 143 -3.83 -4.95 14.63
C PRO A 143 -4.51 -4.34 15.86
N GLU A 144 -3.85 -4.46 16.99
CA GLU A 144 -4.18 -3.78 18.24
C GLU A 144 -3.02 -2.86 18.61
N VAL A 145 -3.30 -1.55 18.70
CA VAL A 145 -2.31 -0.52 19.01
C VAL A 145 -2.67 0.08 20.37
N ILE A 146 -1.90 -0.22 21.39
CA ILE A 146 -2.11 0.23 22.77
C ILE A 146 -1.11 1.36 23.05
N LYS A 147 -1.62 2.57 23.22
CA LYS A 147 -0.79 3.72 23.62
C LYS A 147 -0.36 3.56 25.07
N ILE A 148 0.91 3.80 25.31
CA ILE A 148 1.50 3.86 26.64
C ILE A 148 2.22 5.20 26.85
N ASP A 149 2.74 5.46 28.06
CA ASP A 149 3.43 6.70 28.39
C ASP A 149 4.72 6.89 27.55
N ALA A 150 5.29 8.09 27.62
CA ALA A 150 6.53 8.46 26.95
C ALA A 150 6.51 8.34 25.40
N ASN A 151 5.35 8.60 24.77
CA ASN A 151 5.15 8.53 23.32
C ASN A 151 5.57 7.18 22.75
N GLN A 152 5.05 6.09 23.34
CA GLN A 152 5.26 4.71 22.92
C GLN A 152 3.95 3.99 22.67
N VAL A 153 4.01 2.87 21.94
CA VAL A 153 2.88 1.97 21.69
C VAL A 153 3.30 0.52 21.84
N ASN A 154 2.39 -0.32 22.31
CA ASN A 154 2.48 -1.76 22.13
C ASN A 154 1.66 -2.15 20.91
N LEU A 155 2.23 -2.95 20.03
CA LEU A 155 1.61 -3.42 18.80
C LEU A 155 1.44 -4.93 18.86
N ILE A 156 0.19 -5.37 18.83
CA ILE A 156 -0.18 -6.78 18.76
C ILE A 156 -0.91 -7.00 17.44
N ILE A 157 -0.49 -7.97 16.66
CA ILE A 157 -1.16 -8.35 15.41
C ILE A 157 -1.82 -9.69 15.60
N ASN A 158 -3.15 -9.68 15.71
CA ASN A 158 -3.95 -10.90 15.84
C ASN A 158 -4.30 -11.41 14.43
N ILE A 159 -3.87 -12.62 14.11
CA ILE A 159 -4.07 -13.26 12.81
C ILE A 159 -4.94 -14.50 13.01
N ASP A 160 -6.08 -14.54 12.32
CA ASP A 160 -6.89 -15.73 12.18
C ASP A 160 -6.87 -16.16 10.71
N LYS A 161 -6.08 -17.16 10.41
CA LYS A 161 -5.80 -17.64 9.07
C LYS A 161 -7.02 -18.25 8.37
N LYS A 162 -8.00 -18.74 9.14
CA LYS A 162 -9.15 -19.49 8.64
C LYS A 162 -8.74 -20.74 7.85
N ASN A 163 -9.64 -21.25 7.01
CA ASN A 163 -9.39 -22.40 6.16
C ASN A 163 -8.95 -21.96 4.76
N ILE A 164 -8.22 -22.84 4.04
CA ILE A 164 -7.93 -22.64 2.62
C ILE A 164 -9.24 -22.53 1.84
N SER A 165 -9.32 -21.51 1.00
CA SER A 165 -10.46 -21.32 0.11
C SER A 165 -10.42 -22.32 -1.04
N LYS A 166 -11.57 -22.88 -1.37
CA LYS A 166 -11.69 -23.92 -2.41
C LYS A 166 -12.57 -23.48 -3.56
N ILE A 167 -12.37 -24.09 -4.71
CA ILE A 167 -13.17 -23.85 -5.90
C ILE A 167 -14.38 -24.79 -5.83
N ARG A 168 -15.60 -24.21 -5.83
CA ARG A 168 -16.85 -24.99 -5.88
C ARG A 168 -17.24 -25.30 -7.33
N ASN A 169 -17.26 -24.26 -8.17
CA ASN A 169 -17.69 -24.38 -9.56
C ASN A 169 -16.74 -23.63 -10.50
N ILE A 170 -16.57 -24.17 -11.69
CA ILE A 170 -15.87 -23.53 -12.80
C ILE A 170 -16.82 -23.38 -13.96
N TYR A 171 -17.03 -22.15 -14.40
CA TYR A 171 -17.91 -21.80 -15.50
C TYR A 171 -17.11 -21.29 -16.70
N PHE A 172 -17.64 -21.55 -17.91
CA PHE A 172 -17.13 -20.96 -19.13
C PHE A 172 -18.24 -20.16 -19.82
N ILE A 173 -17.93 -18.94 -20.26
CA ILE A 173 -18.87 -18.04 -20.94
C ILE A 173 -18.25 -17.59 -22.26
N GLY A 174 -19.03 -17.62 -23.33
CA GLY A 174 -18.55 -17.23 -24.67
C GLY A 174 -17.88 -18.35 -25.47
N ASN A 175 -17.75 -19.54 -24.91
CA ASN A 175 -17.17 -20.74 -25.53
C ASN A 175 -18.08 -21.38 -26.59
N LYS A 176 -18.18 -20.77 -27.78
CA LYS A 176 -19.11 -21.20 -28.81
C LYS A 176 -18.72 -22.51 -29.49
N PHE A 177 -17.42 -22.87 -29.54
CA PHE A 177 -16.88 -23.96 -30.33
C PHE A 177 -16.51 -25.22 -29.53
N PHE A 178 -16.26 -25.05 -28.21
CA PHE A 178 -15.89 -26.13 -27.31
C PHE A 178 -16.84 -26.15 -26.13
N ASN A 179 -17.24 -27.33 -25.70
CA ASN A 179 -18.12 -27.48 -24.53
C ASN A 179 -17.32 -27.39 -23.23
N ASN A 180 -18.03 -27.20 -22.13
CA ASN A 180 -17.42 -27.02 -20.80
C ASN A 180 -16.54 -28.20 -20.37
N SER A 181 -16.97 -29.47 -20.71
CA SER A 181 -16.19 -30.64 -20.32
C SER A 181 -14.83 -30.67 -21.04
N GLN A 182 -14.79 -30.29 -22.31
CA GLN A 182 -13.53 -30.20 -23.07
C GLN A 182 -12.60 -29.12 -22.50
N LEU A 183 -13.14 -27.98 -22.07
CA LEU A 183 -12.35 -26.90 -21.51
C LEU A 183 -11.88 -27.23 -20.08
N LEU A 184 -12.68 -27.96 -19.28
CA LEU A 184 -12.27 -28.46 -17.98
C LEU A 184 -11.08 -29.42 -18.04
N GLU A 185 -10.94 -30.20 -19.13
CA GLU A 185 -9.79 -31.09 -19.34
C GLU A 185 -8.49 -30.32 -19.67
N VAL A 186 -8.60 -29.08 -20.14
CA VAL A 186 -7.45 -28.24 -20.56
C VAL A 186 -6.81 -27.57 -19.34
N ILE A 187 -7.61 -27.15 -18.37
CA ILE A 187 -7.14 -26.38 -17.22
C ILE A 187 -6.58 -27.27 -16.11
N SER A 188 -5.74 -26.67 -15.25
CA SER A 188 -5.16 -27.34 -14.06
C SER A 188 -6.01 -27.18 -12.80
N SER A 189 -6.83 -26.15 -12.72
CA SER A 189 -7.78 -25.96 -11.64
C SER A 189 -8.89 -26.99 -11.67
N SER A 190 -9.37 -27.39 -10.50
CA SER A 190 -10.48 -28.35 -10.40
C SER A 190 -11.46 -27.95 -9.30
N GLU A 191 -12.70 -28.30 -9.48
CA GLU A 191 -13.74 -28.19 -8.46
C GLU A 191 -13.47 -29.12 -7.28
N ASP A 192 -13.84 -28.69 -6.06
CA ASP A 192 -13.74 -29.54 -4.87
C ASP A 192 -14.71 -30.73 -4.96
N GLY A 193 -14.19 -31.91 -4.68
CA GLY A 193 -14.99 -33.14 -4.72
C GLY A 193 -14.26 -34.31 -4.05
N TRP A 194 -15.00 -35.14 -3.28
CA TRP A 194 -14.45 -36.26 -2.49
C TRP A 194 -13.80 -37.35 -3.35
N TRP A 195 -14.10 -37.40 -4.67
CA TRP A 195 -13.53 -38.38 -5.60
C TRP A 195 -12.22 -37.90 -6.25
N LYS A 196 -11.81 -36.63 -6.04
CA LYS A 196 -10.59 -36.06 -6.63
C LYS A 196 -9.43 -36.06 -5.62
N LEU A 197 -8.95 -37.26 -5.27
CA LEU A 197 -7.87 -37.45 -4.29
C LEU A 197 -6.51 -36.83 -4.69
N PHE A 198 -6.33 -36.50 -5.99
CA PHE A 198 -5.03 -36.07 -6.54
C PHE A 198 -5.06 -34.67 -7.17
N SER A 199 -6.19 -33.98 -7.18
CA SER A 199 -6.29 -32.63 -7.72
C SER A 199 -6.45 -31.59 -6.62
N SER A 200 -5.74 -30.47 -6.72
CA SER A 200 -5.87 -29.39 -5.76
C SER A 200 -7.05 -28.49 -6.16
N SER A 201 -8.09 -28.49 -5.34
CA SER A 201 -9.23 -27.55 -5.44
C SER A 201 -8.97 -26.22 -4.72
N ALA A 202 -7.78 -26.02 -4.14
CA ALA A 202 -7.42 -24.77 -3.51
C ALA A 202 -7.40 -23.63 -4.53
N LEU A 203 -8.08 -22.53 -4.21
CA LEU A 203 -8.05 -21.33 -5.03
C LEU A 203 -6.64 -20.72 -4.99
N SER A 204 -6.10 -20.36 -6.14
CA SER A 204 -4.83 -19.65 -6.32
C SER A 204 -4.89 -18.80 -7.56
N GLU A 205 -4.61 -17.51 -7.43
CA GLU A 205 -4.58 -16.56 -8.56
C GLU A 205 -3.55 -16.98 -9.61
N GLN A 206 -2.37 -17.42 -9.16
CA GLN A 206 -1.31 -17.88 -10.07
C GLN A 206 -1.77 -19.07 -10.91
N ARG A 207 -2.54 -19.99 -10.30
CA ARG A 207 -3.09 -21.13 -11.03
C ARG A 207 -4.14 -20.71 -12.04
N VAL A 208 -5.00 -19.75 -11.70
CA VAL A 208 -6.00 -19.22 -12.61
C VAL A 208 -5.35 -18.50 -13.81
N GLU A 209 -4.29 -17.73 -13.57
CA GLU A 209 -3.53 -17.12 -14.66
C GLU A 209 -2.85 -18.18 -15.55
N TYR A 210 -2.34 -19.26 -14.96
CA TYR A 210 -1.83 -20.41 -15.72
C TYR A 210 -2.93 -21.09 -16.54
N ASP A 211 -4.11 -21.28 -15.98
CA ASP A 211 -5.28 -21.85 -16.68
C ASP A 211 -5.72 -20.96 -17.87
N LYS A 212 -5.70 -19.65 -17.73
CA LYS A 212 -5.94 -18.72 -18.85
C LYS A 212 -4.93 -18.94 -19.97
N GLN A 213 -3.66 -19.15 -19.63
CA GLN A 213 -2.64 -19.44 -20.65
C GLN A 213 -2.87 -20.81 -21.33
N LEU A 214 -3.21 -21.85 -20.56
CA LEU A 214 -3.56 -23.17 -21.13
C LEU A 214 -4.75 -23.08 -22.08
N LEU A 215 -5.81 -22.39 -21.69
CA LEU A 215 -6.98 -22.17 -22.56
C LEU A 215 -6.60 -21.40 -23.83
N LYS A 216 -5.81 -20.34 -23.71
CA LYS A 216 -5.33 -19.56 -24.85
C LYS A 216 -4.53 -20.41 -25.83
N ASP A 217 -3.62 -21.24 -25.32
CA ASP A 217 -2.79 -22.12 -26.15
C ASP A 217 -3.64 -23.25 -26.80
N PHE A 218 -4.62 -23.77 -26.09
CA PHE A 218 -5.59 -24.71 -26.63
C PHE A 218 -6.36 -24.09 -27.80
N TYR A 219 -6.94 -22.90 -27.63
CA TYR A 219 -7.67 -22.20 -28.69
C TYR A 219 -6.77 -21.92 -29.91
N LYS A 220 -5.52 -21.47 -29.67
CA LYS A 220 -4.53 -21.26 -30.75
C LYS A 220 -4.22 -22.54 -31.51
N SER A 221 -4.07 -23.68 -30.81
CA SER A 221 -3.81 -24.99 -31.42
C SER A 221 -4.95 -25.46 -32.34
N LYS A 222 -6.16 -24.91 -32.10
CA LYS A 222 -7.36 -25.15 -32.91
C LYS A 222 -7.60 -24.09 -34.00
N GLY A 223 -6.65 -23.14 -34.17
CA GLY A 223 -6.73 -22.11 -35.21
C GLY A 223 -7.38 -20.78 -34.78
N PHE A 224 -7.74 -20.64 -33.52
CA PHE A 224 -8.33 -19.40 -32.97
C PHE A 224 -7.23 -18.50 -32.41
N TYR A 225 -6.50 -17.80 -33.27
CA TYR A 225 -5.30 -17.03 -32.89
C TYR A 225 -5.63 -15.76 -32.07
N ASP A 226 -6.81 -15.18 -32.26
CA ASP A 226 -7.26 -13.93 -31.57
C ASP A 226 -8.11 -14.21 -30.35
N ALA A 227 -8.14 -15.45 -29.83
CA ALA A 227 -8.88 -15.80 -28.65
C ALA A 227 -8.31 -15.04 -27.42
N GLN A 228 -9.17 -14.31 -26.74
CA GLN A 228 -8.86 -13.64 -25.48
C GLN A 228 -9.56 -14.40 -24.36
N ILE A 229 -8.81 -14.70 -23.30
CA ILE A 229 -9.31 -15.40 -22.13
C ILE A 229 -9.25 -14.44 -20.95
N GLU A 230 -10.40 -14.17 -20.39
CA GLU A 230 -10.56 -13.41 -19.16
C GLU A 230 -10.99 -14.34 -18.03
N SER A 231 -10.86 -13.90 -16.80
CA SER A 231 -11.37 -14.65 -15.65
C SER A 231 -12.01 -13.70 -14.63
N ALA A 232 -13.00 -14.20 -13.93
CA ALA A 232 -13.64 -13.52 -12.82
C ALA A 232 -13.87 -14.50 -11.67
N PHE A 233 -13.65 -14.02 -10.44
CA PHE A 233 -13.99 -14.74 -9.24
C PHE A 233 -15.35 -14.27 -8.75
N ALA A 234 -16.27 -15.16 -8.52
CA ALA A 234 -17.56 -14.85 -7.90
C ALA A 234 -17.57 -15.36 -6.46
N GLY A 235 -17.88 -14.45 -5.58
CA GLY A 235 -18.26 -14.54 -4.17
C GLY A 235 -17.78 -15.73 -3.34
N VAL A 236 -17.40 -15.41 -2.11
CA VAL A 236 -17.16 -16.42 -1.07
C VAL A 236 -18.51 -16.79 -0.46
N ASP A 237 -18.88 -18.05 -0.47
CA ASP A 237 -19.98 -18.51 0.36
C ASP A 237 -19.54 -18.68 1.83
N ARG A 238 -20.50 -18.95 2.72
CA ARG A 238 -20.23 -19.10 4.17
C ARG A 238 -19.26 -20.24 4.50
N ASN A 239 -19.00 -21.15 3.54
CA ASN A 239 -18.12 -22.30 3.70
C ASN A 239 -16.74 -22.09 3.05
N ASN A 240 -16.40 -20.85 2.67
CA ASN A 240 -15.12 -20.48 2.06
C ASN A 240 -14.90 -21.08 0.65
N TYR A 241 -15.98 -21.17 -0.15
CA TYR A 241 -15.90 -21.59 -1.54
C TYR A 241 -16.05 -20.44 -2.51
N PHE A 242 -15.30 -20.51 -3.61
CA PHE A 242 -15.36 -19.60 -4.75
C PHE A 242 -15.89 -20.30 -5.98
N SER A 243 -16.46 -19.53 -6.91
CA SER A 243 -16.70 -19.94 -8.28
C SER A 243 -15.78 -19.14 -9.20
N ILE A 244 -15.24 -19.80 -10.22
CA ILE A 244 -14.41 -19.16 -11.25
C ILE A 244 -15.20 -19.16 -12.55
N THR A 245 -15.14 -18.07 -13.27
CA THR A 245 -15.70 -17.97 -14.64
C THR A 245 -14.59 -17.55 -15.60
N PHE A 246 -14.41 -18.30 -16.64
CA PHE A 246 -13.53 -18.00 -17.76
C PHE A 246 -14.32 -17.55 -18.97
#